data_6b2ae5e3ed01b5c43d990f84096f55b9
#
_entry.id   6b2ae5e3ed01b5c43d990f84096f55b9
#
_cell.length_a   1.000
_cell.length_b   1.000
_cell.length_c   1.000
_cell.angle_alpha   90.00
_cell.angle_beta   90.00
_cell.angle_gamma   90.00
#
_symmetry.space_group_name_H-M   'P 1'
#
loop_
_entity.id
_entity.type
_entity.pdbx_description
1 polymer ?
#
loop_
_entity_poly.entity_id
_entity_poly.type
_entity_poly.pdbx_seq_one_letter_code
_entity_poly.pdbx_strand_id
1 'polypeptide(L)'
;IMTSDVDKHVIAFGANPIGSSSIDPLLVRFSDRESAVDWTPTATNQAGGVQLSQGSTIVGALRTRQEILIWTDIGMVSMRFVGEPFIFSFTEVAEGMSLIGPNAAVTANNRVYFMDRNGFYVYSGSAQRLPCTVLDYVLSDLNQDQAYKVFGGANESVNEVMWFYPSGTNTEIDKYVLYNY
;
A
#
# COMPACT_ATOMS: atom_id res chain seq x y z
N ILE A 1 3.72 2.12 9.29
CA ILE A 1 3.19 3.32 9.97
C ILE A 1 3.33 4.51 9.05
N MET A 2 2.30 5.36 8.99
CA MET A 2 2.32 6.65 8.26
C MET A 2 1.43 7.67 8.96
N THR A 3 1.47 8.93 8.52
CA THR A 3 0.60 9.98 9.01
C THR A 3 -0.41 10.38 7.94
N SER A 4 -1.65 10.68 8.32
CA SER A 4 -2.62 11.32 7.43
C SER A 4 -2.24 12.78 7.16
N ASP A 5 -2.56 13.31 5.97
CA ASP A 5 -2.13 14.66 5.58
C ASP A 5 -2.97 15.75 6.25
N VAL A 6 -4.28 15.56 6.34
CA VAL A 6 -5.21 16.62 6.75
C VAL A 6 -5.30 16.71 8.26
N ASP A 7 -5.52 15.59 8.93
CA ASP A 7 -5.87 15.56 10.36
C ASP A 7 -4.76 15.01 11.24
N LYS A 8 -3.61 14.69 10.64
CA LYS A 8 -2.37 14.29 11.34
C LYS A 8 -2.57 13.16 12.35
N HIS A 9 -3.42 12.19 12.00
CA HIS A 9 -3.46 10.92 12.71
C HIS A 9 -2.23 10.10 12.35
N VAL A 10 -1.64 9.43 13.33
CA VAL A 10 -0.67 8.37 13.07
C VAL A 10 -1.45 7.07 12.80
N ILE A 11 -1.13 6.39 11.70
CA ILE A 11 -1.84 5.19 11.26
C ILE A 11 -0.87 4.01 11.25
N ALA A 12 -1.28 2.92 11.88
CA ALA A 12 -0.55 1.66 11.93
C ALA A 12 -1.34 0.57 11.19
N PHE A 13 -0.64 -0.20 10.36
CA PHE A 13 -1.19 -1.29 9.55
C PHE A 13 -0.66 -2.63 10.08
N GLY A 14 -1.52 -3.63 10.26
CA GLY A 14 -1.18 -4.87 10.93
C GLY A 14 -0.79 -4.62 12.38
N ALA A 15 -1.71 -4.12 13.18
CA ALA A 15 -1.46 -3.68 14.54
C ALA A 15 -2.07 -4.64 15.58
N ASN A 16 -1.64 -4.51 16.83
CA ASN A 16 -2.26 -5.24 17.93
C ASN A 16 -3.60 -4.59 18.28
N PRO A 17 -4.66 -5.37 18.54
CA PRO A 17 -5.85 -4.88 19.23
C PRO A 17 -5.49 -4.29 20.61
N ILE A 18 -6.30 -3.34 21.09
CA ILE A 18 -6.07 -2.73 22.41
C ILE A 18 -6.10 -3.81 23.48
N GLY A 19 -5.10 -3.82 24.34
CA GLY A 19 -4.97 -4.80 25.42
C GLY A 19 -4.46 -6.17 24.98
N SER A 20 -4.16 -6.36 23.70
CA SER A 20 -3.59 -7.61 23.17
C SER A 20 -2.09 -7.45 22.88
N SER A 21 -1.34 -8.52 23.13
CA SER A 21 0.06 -8.64 22.67
C SER A 21 0.18 -9.32 21.30
N SER A 22 -0.91 -9.87 20.77
CA SER A 22 -0.93 -10.55 19.47
C SER A 22 -1.24 -9.56 18.35
N ILE A 23 -0.47 -9.62 17.27
CA ILE A 23 -0.72 -8.81 16.07
C ILE A 23 -1.93 -9.37 15.33
N ASP A 24 -2.83 -8.49 14.91
CA ASP A 24 -3.85 -8.76 13.91
C ASP A 24 -3.36 -8.20 12.57
N PRO A 25 -3.04 -9.06 11.59
CA PRO A 25 -2.45 -8.63 10.31
C PRO A 25 -3.38 -7.76 9.45
N LEU A 26 -4.70 -7.76 9.72
CA LEU A 26 -5.69 -6.97 9.00
C LEU A 26 -6.17 -5.72 9.75
N LEU A 27 -5.70 -5.52 10.98
CA LEU A 27 -6.13 -4.39 11.78
C LEU A 27 -5.39 -3.11 11.38
N VAL A 28 -6.15 -2.10 10.97
CA VAL A 28 -5.67 -0.73 10.80
C VAL A 28 -6.04 0.05 12.06
N ARG A 29 -5.07 0.66 12.73
CA ARG A 29 -5.31 1.55 13.88
C ARG A 29 -4.86 2.96 13.57
N PHE A 30 -5.56 3.92 14.10
CA PHE A 30 -5.19 5.33 14.01
C PHE A 30 -5.24 5.99 15.39
N SER A 31 -4.27 6.85 15.64
CA SER A 31 -4.17 7.64 16.87
C SER A 31 -5.26 8.72 16.93
N ASP A 32 -5.37 9.39 18.05
CA ASP A 32 -6.10 10.65 18.10
C ASP A 32 -5.45 11.71 17.20
N ARG A 33 -6.23 12.71 16.81
CA ARG A 33 -5.79 13.83 15.98
C ARG A 33 -4.61 14.56 16.63
N GLU A 34 -3.57 14.83 15.83
CA GLU A 34 -2.35 15.52 16.27
C GLU A 34 -1.62 14.87 17.46
N SER A 35 -1.94 13.63 17.78
CA SER A 35 -1.32 12.86 18.86
C SER A 35 -0.62 11.63 18.31
N ALA A 36 0.61 11.39 18.76
CA ALA A 36 1.35 10.15 18.45
C ALA A 36 1.21 9.09 19.55
N VAL A 37 0.60 9.43 20.67
CA VAL A 37 0.58 8.58 21.89
C VAL A 37 -0.82 8.11 22.27
N ASP A 38 -1.87 8.82 21.86
CA ASP A 38 -3.26 8.49 22.21
C ASP A 38 -3.87 7.55 21.17
N TRP A 39 -3.87 6.26 21.48
CA TRP A 39 -4.36 5.20 20.60
C TRP A 39 -5.63 4.53 21.13
N THR A 40 -6.08 4.91 22.33
CA THR A 40 -7.26 4.31 22.95
C THR A 40 -8.50 5.12 22.62
N PRO A 41 -9.51 4.55 21.94
CA PRO A 41 -10.76 5.23 21.66
C PRO A 41 -11.47 5.64 22.95
N THR A 42 -11.96 6.88 22.97
CA THR A 42 -12.82 7.43 24.05
C THR A 42 -13.97 8.19 23.41
N ALA A 43 -14.94 8.59 24.22
CA ALA A 43 -16.08 9.40 23.73
C ALA A 43 -15.69 10.82 23.28
N THR A 44 -14.47 11.26 23.57
CA THR A 44 -14.00 12.64 23.35
C THR A 44 -12.79 12.75 22.45
N ASN A 45 -12.27 11.63 21.91
CA ASN A 45 -11.15 11.63 20.99
C ASN A 45 -11.50 10.91 19.68
N GLN A 46 -10.62 11.02 18.70
CA GLN A 46 -10.80 10.45 17.37
C GLN A 46 -9.93 9.19 17.14
N ALA A 47 -9.29 8.66 18.19
CA ALA A 47 -8.55 7.40 18.08
C ALA A 47 -9.46 6.23 17.75
N GLY A 48 -8.99 5.27 16.96
CA GLY A 48 -9.80 4.13 16.58
C GLY A 48 -9.03 3.05 15.84
N GLY A 49 -9.80 2.10 15.32
CA GLY A 49 -9.28 1.04 14.49
C GLY A 49 -10.37 0.31 13.75
N VAL A 50 -10.01 -0.20 12.58
CA VAL A 50 -10.92 -0.99 11.72
C VAL A 50 -10.16 -2.22 11.26
N GLN A 51 -10.78 -3.38 11.42
CA GLN A 51 -10.29 -4.62 10.84
C GLN A 51 -10.81 -4.72 9.40
N LEU A 52 -9.89 -4.91 8.45
CA LEU A 52 -10.27 -5.09 7.05
C LEU A 52 -11.00 -6.43 6.89
N SER A 53 -12.01 -6.43 6.01
CA SER A 53 -12.90 -7.58 5.82
C SER A 53 -12.34 -8.64 4.88
N GLN A 54 -11.32 -8.30 4.09
CA GLN A 54 -10.79 -9.18 3.05
C GLN A 54 -9.29 -9.38 3.18
N GLY A 55 -8.86 -10.62 2.92
CA GLY A 55 -7.48 -11.04 2.96
C GLY A 55 -7.08 -11.69 4.27
N SER A 56 -5.81 -11.98 4.39
CA SER A 56 -5.20 -12.55 5.59
C SER A 56 -4.13 -11.64 6.19
N THR A 57 -3.59 -10.73 5.39
CA THR A 57 -2.56 -9.79 5.83
C THR A 57 -2.53 -8.52 4.98
N ILE A 58 -2.16 -7.41 5.59
CA ILE A 58 -1.81 -6.17 4.88
C ILE A 58 -0.37 -6.31 4.39
N VAL A 59 -0.18 -6.20 3.07
CA VAL A 59 1.15 -6.28 2.43
C VAL A 59 1.83 -4.92 2.44
N GLY A 60 1.09 -3.85 2.15
CA GLY A 60 1.65 -2.51 2.11
C GLY A 60 0.57 -1.43 2.07
N ALA A 61 0.99 -0.20 2.25
CA ALA A 61 0.10 0.96 2.15
C ALA A 61 0.86 2.15 1.55
N LEU A 62 0.16 2.96 0.76
CA LEU A 62 0.71 4.15 0.12
C LEU A 62 -0.24 5.33 0.31
N ARG A 63 0.29 6.44 0.80
CA ARG A 63 -0.45 7.69 0.92
C ARG A 63 -0.46 8.45 -0.41
N THR A 64 -1.64 8.85 -0.84
CA THR A 64 -1.86 9.79 -1.93
C THR A 64 -2.34 11.14 -1.38
N ARG A 65 -2.69 12.09 -2.24
CA ARG A 65 -3.23 13.39 -1.83
C ARG A 65 -4.65 13.31 -1.24
N GLN A 66 -5.44 12.32 -1.62
CA GLN A 66 -6.86 12.24 -1.29
C GLN A 66 -7.23 11.06 -0.42
N GLU A 67 -6.37 10.03 -0.41
CA GLU A 67 -6.66 8.76 0.24
C GLU A 67 -5.37 8.01 0.56
N ILE A 68 -5.48 7.02 1.41
CA ILE A 68 -4.44 6.03 1.65
C ILE A 68 -4.91 4.73 0.99
N LEU A 69 -4.11 4.21 0.08
CA LEU A 69 -4.34 2.92 -0.53
C LEU A 69 -3.66 1.85 0.32
N ILE A 70 -4.40 0.81 0.65
CA ILE A 70 -3.95 -0.30 1.48
C ILE A 70 -4.11 -1.57 0.65
N TRP A 71 -3.03 -2.32 0.47
CA TRP A 71 -3.07 -3.61 -0.21
C TRP A 71 -3.04 -4.73 0.81
N THR A 72 -4.01 -5.63 0.69
CA THR A 72 -3.98 -6.93 1.33
C THR A 72 -3.35 -7.96 0.36
N ASP A 73 -3.21 -9.18 0.80
CA ASP A 73 -2.76 -10.31 -0.03
C ASP A 73 -3.72 -10.66 -1.18
N ILE A 74 -4.97 -10.19 -1.15
CA ILE A 74 -6.00 -10.51 -2.16
C ILE A 74 -6.68 -9.30 -2.79
N GLY A 75 -6.44 -8.08 -2.33
CA GLY A 75 -7.16 -6.92 -2.84
C GLY A 75 -6.60 -5.58 -2.37
N MET A 76 -7.27 -4.51 -2.77
CA MET A 76 -6.91 -3.14 -2.48
C MET A 76 -8.09 -2.37 -1.87
N VAL A 77 -7.81 -1.65 -0.79
CA VAL A 77 -8.78 -0.84 -0.04
C VAL A 77 -8.34 0.62 -0.06
N SER A 78 -9.28 1.53 -0.30
CA SER A 78 -9.11 2.97 -0.14
C SER A 78 -9.57 3.38 1.26
N MET A 79 -8.69 4.03 2.01
CA MET A 79 -8.97 4.65 3.30
C MET A 79 -8.99 6.16 3.12
N ARG A 80 -10.13 6.78 3.43
CA ARG A 80 -10.33 8.24 3.29
C ARG A 80 -10.81 8.84 4.60
N PHE A 81 -10.30 10.02 4.92
CA PHE A 81 -10.84 10.81 6.02
C PHE A 81 -12.23 11.34 5.66
N VAL A 82 -13.19 11.11 6.56
CA VAL A 82 -14.59 11.53 6.38
C VAL A 82 -15.10 12.37 7.56
N GLY A 83 -14.30 12.47 8.63
CA GLY A 83 -14.68 13.19 9.84
C GLY A 83 -15.68 12.42 10.73
N GLU A 84 -16.08 13.06 11.81
CA GLU A 84 -16.99 12.44 12.78
C GLU A 84 -18.36 12.08 12.18
N PRO A 85 -18.98 10.98 12.60
CA PRO A 85 -18.56 10.08 13.70
C PRO A 85 -17.60 8.95 13.28
N PHE A 86 -17.31 8.76 12.00
CA PHE A 86 -16.58 7.57 11.51
C PHE A 86 -15.08 7.77 11.36
N ILE A 87 -14.60 9.02 11.36
CA ILE A 87 -13.21 9.45 11.18
C ILE A 87 -12.65 9.01 9.82
N PHE A 88 -12.55 7.72 9.54
CA PHE A 88 -12.15 7.19 8.25
C PHE A 88 -13.20 6.24 7.67
N SER A 89 -13.38 6.32 6.34
CA SER A 89 -14.11 5.32 5.56
C SER A 89 -13.13 4.37 4.88
N PHE A 90 -13.53 3.11 4.76
CA PHE A 90 -12.79 2.07 4.07
C PHE A 90 -13.66 1.53 2.94
N THR A 91 -13.15 1.57 1.72
CA THR A 91 -13.86 1.12 0.51
C THR A 91 -12.98 0.20 -0.29
N GLU A 92 -13.46 -0.98 -0.62
CA GLU A 92 -12.77 -1.89 -1.53
C GLU A 92 -12.76 -1.30 -2.94
N VAL A 93 -11.58 -1.21 -3.55
CA VAL A 93 -11.39 -0.57 -4.86
C VAL A 93 -10.88 -1.53 -5.93
N ALA A 94 -10.33 -2.68 -5.53
CA ALA A 94 -9.95 -3.74 -6.43
C ALA A 94 -9.85 -5.09 -5.71
N GLU A 95 -10.27 -6.16 -6.40
CA GLU A 95 -10.10 -7.55 -5.98
C GLU A 95 -9.08 -8.25 -6.88
N GLY A 96 -8.42 -9.27 -6.35
CA GLY A 96 -7.45 -10.08 -7.09
C GLY A 96 -6.16 -9.33 -7.45
N MET A 97 -5.90 -8.19 -6.83
CA MET A 97 -4.70 -7.37 -7.02
C MET A 97 -4.03 -7.11 -5.68
N SER A 98 -2.74 -7.34 -5.60
CA SER A 98 -1.94 -7.13 -4.40
C SER A 98 -0.66 -6.37 -4.72
N LEU A 99 0.26 -6.30 -3.77
CA LEU A 99 1.64 -5.88 -4.04
C LEU A 99 2.54 -7.11 -4.03
N ILE A 100 3.53 -7.12 -4.92
CA ILE A 100 4.56 -8.16 -4.91
C ILE A 100 5.50 -8.02 -3.70
N GLY A 101 5.61 -6.82 -3.17
CA GLY A 101 6.36 -6.47 -1.97
C GLY A 101 5.85 -5.15 -1.38
N PRO A 102 6.14 -4.86 -0.11
CA PRO A 102 5.54 -3.72 0.63
C PRO A 102 5.84 -2.34 0.03
N ASN A 103 6.92 -2.23 -0.74
CA ASN A 103 7.36 -0.98 -1.36
C ASN A 103 7.19 -0.97 -2.89
N ALA A 104 6.43 -1.92 -3.46
CA ALA A 104 6.26 -2.07 -4.90
C ALA A 104 5.25 -1.09 -5.52
N ALA A 105 4.77 -0.10 -4.77
CA ALA A 105 3.89 0.97 -5.22
C ALA A 105 4.57 2.33 -5.14
N VAL A 106 4.29 3.20 -6.12
CA VAL A 106 4.83 4.56 -6.20
C VAL A 106 3.82 5.53 -6.79
N THR A 107 3.83 6.76 -6.32
CA THR A 107 3.01 7.85 -6.90
C THR A 107 3.79 8.62 -7.93
N ALA A 108 3.21 8.83 -9.11
CA ALA A 108 3.70 9.72 -10.14
C ALA A 108 2.53 10.35 -10.88
N ASN A 109 2.64 11.64 -11.22
CA ASN A 109 1.60 12.40 -11.94
C ASN A 109 0.18 12.19 -11.39
N ASN A 110 0.04 12.25 -10.08
CA ASN A 110 -1.24 12.06 -9.35
C ASN A 110 -1.92 10.69 -9.60
N ARG A 111 -1.16 9.69 -9.99
CA ARG A 111 -1.57 8.29 -10.15
C ARG A 111 -0.68 7.41 -9.30
N VAL A 112 -1.18 6.24 -8.95
CA VAL A 112 -0.39 5.23 -8.24
C VAL A 112 -0.08 4.09 -9.21
N TYR A 113 1.19 3.82 -9.37
CA TYR A 113 1.69 2.69 -10.16
C TYR A 113 2.17 1.61 -9.21
N PHE A 114 1.82 0.37 -9.47
CA PHE A 114 2.23 -0.73 -8.59
C PHE A 114 2.49 -2.03 -9.35
N MET A 115 3.35 -2.85 -8.79
CA MET A 115 3.67 -4.18 -9.29
C MET A 115 3.05 -5.24 -8.39
N ASP A 116 2.29 -6.14 -9.02
CA ASP A 116 1.75 -7.36 -8.44
C ASP A 116 2.48 -8.59 -9.02
N ARG A 117 2.23 -9.76 -8.46
CA ARG A 117 2.76 -11.05 -8.96
C ARG A 117 2.32 -11.37 -10.40
N ASN A 118 1.23 -10.77 -10.87
CA ASN A 118 0.64 -10.99 -12.19
C ASN A 118 0.95 -9.88 -13.19
N GLY A 119 1.58 -8.77 -12.78
CA GLY A 119 1.92 -7.68 -13.69
C GLY A 119 1.98 -6.31 -13.05
N PHE A 120 1.89 -5.31 -13.91
CA PHE A 120 1.97 -3.90 -13.56
C PHE A 120 0.60 -3.25 -13.71
N TYR A 121 0.30 -2.35 -12.79
CA TYR A 121 -1.00 -1.69 -12.71
C TYR A 121 -0.87 -0.19 -12.45
N VAL A 122 -1.88 0.55 -12.86
CA VAL A 122 -2.07 1.96 -12.51
C VAL A 122 -3.43 2.13 -11.84
N TYR A 123 -3.45 2.94 -10.78
CA TYR A 123 -4.66 3.37 -10.09
C TYR A 123 -4.84 4.88 -10.23
N SER A 124 -6.04 5.28 -10.68
CA SER A 124 -6.49 6.67 -10.77
C SER A 124 -8.00 6.77 -10.50
N GLY A 125 -8.43 6.28 -9.32
CA GLY A 125 -9.85 6.08 -8.96
C GLY A 125 -10.37 4.67 -9.30
N SER A 126 -9.73 3.97 -10.23
CA SER A 126 -9.90 2.54 -10.51
C SER A 126 -8.57 1.92 -10.89
N ALA A 127 -8.38 0.64 -10.57
CA ALA A 127 -7.16 -0.09 -10.92
C ALA A 127 -7.26 -0.64 -12.34
N GLN A 128 -6.23 -0.41 -13.15
CA GLN A 128 -6.12 -0.88 -14.53
C GLN A 128 -4.76 -1.53 -14.76
N ARG A 129 -4.74 -2.61 -15.54
CA ARG A 129 -3.51 -3.27 -15.91
C ARG A 129 -2.75 -2.45 -16.95
N LEU A 130 -1.46 -2.27 -16.76
CA LEU A 130 -0.57 -1.66 -17.73
C LEU A 130 -0.16 -2.70 -18.79
N PRO A 131 -0.20 -2.35 -20.09
CA PRO A 131 0.38 -3.18 -21.11
C PRO A 131 1.90 -3.26 -20.92
N CYS A 132 2.46 -4.46 -20.92
CA CYS A 132 3.88 -4.69 -20.75
C CYS A 132 4.35 -5.80 -21.67
N THR A 133 5.17 -5.46 -22.65
CA THR A 133 5.71 -6.42 -23.63
C THR A 133 6.83 -7.30 -23.08
N VAL A 134 7.42 -6.90 -21.97
CA VAL A 134 8.52 -7.63 -21.29
C VAL A 134 8.05 -8.34 -20.01
N LEU A 135 6.73 -8.45 -19.80
CA LEU A 135 6.17 -8.99 -18.58
C LEU A 135 6.67 -10.40 -18.26
N ASP A 136 6.58 -11.32 -19.22
CA ASP A 136 6.98 -12.71 -19.05
C ASP A 136 8.47 -12.84 -18.73
N TYR A 137 9.29 -11.98 -19.36
CA TYR A 137 10.72 -11.91 -19.05
C TYR A 137 10.94 -11.48 -17.59
N VAL A 138 10.33 -10.38 -17.17
CA VAL A 138 10.51 -9.85 -15.80
C VAL A 138 10.04 -10.85 -14.76
N LEU A 139 8.86 -11.45 -14.94
CA LEU A 139 8.30 -12.39 -13.97
C LEU A 139 9.07 -13.72 -13.90
N SER A 140 9.64 -14.18 -15.02
CA SER A 140 10.48 -15.37 -15.05
C SER A 140 11.90 -15.14 -14.51
N ASP A 141 12.39 -13.91 -14.64
CA ASP A 141 13.72 -13.50 -14.18
C ASP A 141 13.75 -13.10 -12.69
N LEU A 142 12.61 -12.68 -12.14
CA LEU A 142 12.50 -12.25 -10.76
C LEU A 142 12.78 -13.39 -9.78
N ASN A 143 13.66 -13.14 -8.79
CA ASN A 143 13.82 -14.04 -7.65
C ASN A 143 12.60 -13.96 -6.73
N GLN A 144 11.71 -14.95 -6.82
CA GLN A 144 10.45 -14.99 -6.07
C GLN A 144 10.66 -15.03 -4.55
N ASP A 145 11.74 -15.66 -4.07
CA ASP A 145 12.07 -15.73 -2.64
C ASP A 145 12.48 -14.37 -2.07
N GLN A 146 12.91 -13.46 -2.93
CA GLN A 146 13.31 -12.09 -2.59
C GLN A 146 12.33 -11.01 -3.08
N ALA A 147 11.14 -11.41 -3.54
CA ALA A 147 10.15 -10.50 -4.11
C ALA A 147 9.72 -9.37 -3.16
N TYR A 148 9.79 -9.58 -1.85
CA TYR A 148 9.52 -8.56 -0.84
C TYR A 148 10.48 -7.35 -0.88
N LYS A 149 11.63 -7.48 -1.56
CA LYS A 149 12.60 -6.41 -1.77
C LYS A 149 12.26 -5.50 -2.95
N VAL A 150 11.30 -5.88 -3.78
CA VAL A 150 10.88 -5.05 -4.92
C VAL A 150 10.40 -3.70 -4.41
N PHE A 151 10.91 -2.63 -5.03
CA PHE A 151 10.42 -1.29 -4.74
C PHE A 151 10.21 -0.46 -6.01
N GLY A 152 9.21 0.42 -5.94
CA GLY A 152 8.89 1.38 -6.99
C GLY A 152 9.60 2.72 -6.79
N GLY A 153 10.04 3.32 -7.89
CA GLY A 153 10.58 4.67 -7.93
C GLY A 153 10.01 5.46 -9.10
N ALA A 154 9.92 6.78 -8.97
CA ALA A 154 9.45 7.65 -10.05
C ALA A 154 10.47 8.73 -10.38
N ASN A 155 10.65 9.00 -11.68
CA ASN A 155 11.37 10.15 -12.18
C ASN A 155 10.40 11.00 -13.01
N GLU A 156 9.69 11.91 -12.34
CA GLU A 156 8.66 12.73 -12.96
C GLU A 156 9.23 13.71 -13.99
N SER A 157 10.53 14.03 -13.95
CA SER A 157 11.16 14.93 -14.91
C SER A 157 11.20 14.37 -16.33
N VAL A 158 11.15 13.05 -16.47
CA VAL A 158 11.16 12.32 -17.76
C VAL A 158 9.94 11.40 -17.92
N ASN A 159 8.93 11.52 -17.04
CA ASN A 159 7.70 10.73 -17.05
C ASN A 159 7.95 9.22 -16.94
N GLU A 160 8.80 8.82 -16.02
CA GLU A 160 9.18 7.42 -15.84
C GLU A 160 8.83 6.90 -14.46
N VAL A 161 8.38 5.64 -14.43
CA VAL A 161 8.22 4.83 -13.23
C VAL A 161 9.09 3.59 -13.39
N MET A 162 9.78 3.21 -12.33
CA MET A 162 10.70 2.07 -12.32
C MET A 162 10.36 1.13 -11.17
N TRP A 163 10.52 -0.18 -11.42
CA TRP A 163 10.52 -1.19 -10.36
C TRP A 163 11.87 -1.88 -10.35
N PHE A 164 12.53 -1.80 -9.22
CA PHE A 164 13.82 -2.41 -8.97
C PHE A 164 13.60 -3.77 -8.32
N TYR A 165 14.29 -4.80 -8.82
CA TYR A 165 14.07 -6.17 -8.37
C TYR A 165 15.35 -7.02 -8.37
N PRO A 166 15.46 -8.05 -7.50
CA PRO A 166 16.53 -9.05 -7.58
C PRO A 166 16.21 -10.10 -8.63
N SER A 167 17.18 -10.42 -9.50
CA SER A 167 16.99 -11.36 -10.60
C SER A 167 17.59 -12.75 -10.34
N GLY A 168 17.03 -13.76 -10.94
CA GLY A 168 17.54 -15.14 -10.92
C GLY A 168 17.70 -15.70 -9.51
N THR A 169 18.92 -15.89 -9.06
CA THR A 169 19.27 -16.35 -7.71
C THR A 169 19.88 -15.25 -6.83
N ASN A 170 19.91 -14.01 -7.32
CA ASN A 170 20.47 -12.89 -6.57
C ASN A 170 19.61 -12.56 -5.36
N THR A 171 20.26 -12.31 -4.24
CA THR A 171 19.58 -11.89 -3.01
C THR A 171 19.48 -10.39 -2.87
N GLU A 172 20.23 -9.62 -3.68
CA GLU A 172 20.19 -8.16 -3.72
C GLU A 172 19.63 -7.68 -5.08
N ILE A 173 19.08 -6.47 -5.06
CA ILE A 173 18.53 -5.82 -6.24
C ILE A 173 19.63 -5.55 -7.24
N ASP A 174 19.46 -6.01 -8.48
CA ASP A 174 20.45 -5.91 -9.55
C ASP A 174 19.84 -5.50 -10.90
N LYS A 175 18.50 -5.47 -11.01
CA LYS A 175 17.78 -5.07 -12.22
C LYS A 175 16.64 -4.12 -11.93
N TYR A 176 16.17 -3.47 -12.98
CA TYR A 176 14.95 -2.70 -12.98
C TYR A 176 14.18 -2.87 -14.29
N VAL A 177 12.87 -2.63 -14.21
CA VAL A 177 11.99 -2.45 -15.36
C VAL A 177 11.42 -1.05 -15.32
N LEU A 178 11.34 -0.39 -16.48
CA LEU A 178 10.92 0.99 -16.62
C LEU A 178 9.65 1.08 -17.46
N TYR A 179 8.73 1.95 -17.03
CA TYR A 179 7.53 2.33 -17.76
C TYR A 179 7.53 3.85 -17.95
N ASN A 180 7.41 4.29 -19.21
CA ASN A 180 7.24 5.71 -19.57
C ASN A 180 5.73 5.97 -19.74
N TYR A 181 5.15 6.96 -18.97
CA TYR A 181 3.72 7.26 -18.91
C TYR A 181 3.32 8.58 -19.57
#